data_db3ecd26a14ebbe084922a0e65851753
#
_entry.id   db3ecd26a14ebbe084922a0e65851753
#
_cell.length_a   1.000
_cell.length_b   1.000
_cell.length_c   1.000
_cell.angle_alpha   90.00
_cell.angle_beta   90.00
_cell.angle_gamma   90.00
#
_symmetry.space_group_name_H-M   'P 1'
#
loop_
_entity.id
_entity.type
_entity.pdbx_description
1 polymer ?
#
loop_
_entity_poly.entity_id
_entity_poly.type
_entity_poly.pdbx_seq_one_letter_code
_entity_poly.pdbx_strand_id
1 'polypeptide(L)'
;MKIFVDTNIFLDILFERENYKASLSILKAVKNTLFEGVVADITIVNIDYISRKVEADICAYLQMIEKHFSIVGADNNIIKKALALKNKDIEDNIQYSLALNKNCDCIITNDKGFYAGDIEVFSNVEFFEKYIL
;
A
#
# COMPACT_ATOMS: atom_id res chain seq x y z
N MET A 1 -0.48 -10.70 11.57
CA MET A 1 -1.40 -9.99 10.67
C MET A 1 -0.65 -9.53 9.43
N LYS A 2 -1.20 -9.81 8.28
CA LYS A 2 -0.62 -9.44 6.98
C LYS A 2 -1.42 -8.27 6.40
N ILE A 3 -0.74 -7.16 6.11
CA ILE A 3 -1.37 -5.92 5.65
C ILE A 3 -0.86 -5.56 4.26
N PHE A 4 -1.78 -5.17 3.38
CA PHE A 4 -1.46 -4.64 2.06
C PHE A 4 -1.49 -3.11 2.13
N VAL A 5 -0.43 -2.46 1.66
CA VAL A 5 -0.29 -0.99 1.79
C VAL A 5 -0.32 -0.34 0.42
N ASP A 6 -1.27 0.56 0.22
CA ASP A 6 -1.44 1.30 -1.03
C ASP A 6 -0.36 2.38 -1.19
N THR A 7 -0.07 2.73 -2.43
CA THR A 7 0.94 3.73 -2.83
C THR A 7 0.79 5.05 -2.07
N ASN A 8 -0.44 5.54 -1.88
CA ASN A 8 -0.65 6.85 -1.26
C ASN A 8 -0.16 6.92 0.19
N ILE A 9 -0.11 5.81 0.90
CA ILE A 9 0.42 5.77 2.27
C ILE A 9 1.91 6.15 2.28
N PHE A 10 2.67 5.61 1.33
CA PHE A 10 4.09 5.94 1.18
C PHE A 10 4.31 7.39 0.71
N LEU A 11 3.46 7.87 -0.18
CA LEU A 11 3.52 9.25 -0.67
C LEU A 11 3.15 10.25 0.42
N ASP A 12 2.20 9.91 1.28
CA ASP A 12 1.80 10.75 2.40
C ASP A 12 3.00 11.02 3.33
N ILE A 13 3.82 10.01 3.56
CA ILE A 13 5.04 10.15 4.36
C ILE A 13 6.06 11.02 3.63
N LEU A 14 6.30 10.72 2.36
CA LEU A 14 7.31 11.43 1.55
C LEU A 14 7.03 12.92 1.43
N PHE A 15 5.75 13.30 1.30
CA PHE A 15 5.32 14.69 1.16
C PHE A 15 4.79 15.31 2.45
N GLU A 16 4.88 14.60 3.57
CA GLU A 16 4.38 15.04 4.87
C GLU A 16 2.94 15.57 4.80
N ARG A 17 2.07 14.80 4.13
CA ARG A 17 0.65 15.13 4.01
C ARG A 17 -0.06 15.00 5.35
N GLU A 18 -1.33 15.42 5.41
CA GLU A 18 -2.15 15.32 6.63
C GLU A 18 -2.12 13.90 7.18
N ASN A 19 -1.91 13.77 8.49
CA ASN A 19 -1.87 12.49 9.22
C ASN A 19 -0.72 11.55 8.80
N TYR A 20 0.34 12.06 8.16
CA TYR A 20 1.46 11.22 7.72
C TYR A 20 2.15 10.50 8.89
N LYS A 21 2.04 11.02 10.11
CA LYS A 21 2.63 10.37 11.29
C LYS A 21 1.99 9.03 11.60
N ALA A 22 0.69 8.87 11.32
CA ALA A 22 0.01 7.59 11.42
C ALA A 22 0.60 6.59 10.41
N SER A 23 0.80 7.03 9.17
CA SER A 23 1.45 6.22 8.14
C SER A 23 2.87 5.83 8.53
N LEU A 24 3.63 6.77 9.09
CA LEU A 24 4.98 6.51 9.56
C LEU A 24 4.99 5.45 10.68
N SER A 25 4.03 5.50 11.59
CA SER A 25 3.89 4.51 12.66
C SER A 25 3.58 3.10 12.09
N ILE A 26 2.78 3.03 11.04
CA ILE A 26 2.50 1.77 10.34
C ILE A 26 3.79 1.19 9.74
N LEU A 27 4.57 2.01 9.05
CA LEU A 27 5.84 1.57 8.49
C LEU A 27 6.81 1.09 9.57
N LYS A 28 6.89 1.81 10.68
CA LYS A 28 7.73 1.40 11.82
C LYS A 28 7.28 0.06 12.38
N ALA A 29 5.98 -0.18 12.46
CA ALA A 29 5.44 -1.45 12.95
C ALA A 29 5.81 -2.61 12.01
N VAL A 30 5.79 -2.38 10.70
CA VAL A 30 6.26 -3.38 9.72
C VAL A 30 7.77 -3.61 9.85
N LYS A 31 8.56 -2.55 9.96
CA LYS A 31 10.02 -2.66 10.17
C LYS A 31 10.37 -3.45 11.44
N ASN A 32 9.56 -3.33 12.47
CA ASN A 32 9.75 -4.02 13.74
C ASN A 32 9.04 -5.38 13.78
N THR A 33 8.57 -5.87 12.64
CA THR A 33 7.93 -7.19 12.46
C THR A 33 6.65 -7.41 13.26
N LEU A 34 5.98 -6.31 13.68
CA LEU A 34 4.66 -6.41 14.32
C LEU A 34 3.58 -6.81 13.29
N PHE A 35 3.76 -6.42 12.05
CA PHE A 35 2.91 -6.79 10.92
C PHE A 35 3.78 -7.23 9.76
N GLU A 36 3.26 -8.15 8.96
CA GLU A 36 3.86 -8.51 7.68
C GLU A 36 3.30 -7.57 6.60
N GLY A 37 4.17 -6.77 5.99
CA GLY A 37 3.77 -5.78 4.98
C GLY A 37 3.88 -6.33 3.57
N VAL A 38 2.87 -6.07 2.74
CA VAL A 38 2.83 -6.43 1.32
C VAL A 38 2.53 -5.19 0.50
N VAL A 39 3.26 -5.00 -0.60
CA VAL A 39 3.04 -3.91 -1.55
C VAL A 39 3.09 -4.45 -2.98
N ALA A 40 2.41 -3.77 -3.89
CA ALA A 40 2.52 -4.07 -5.31
C ALA A 40 3.81 -3.48 -5.89
N ASP A 41 4.40 -4.15 -6.88
CA ASP A 41 5.57 -3.63 -7.60
C ASP A 41 5.26 -2.29 -8.30
N ILE A 42 4.03 -2.09 -8.75
CA ILE A 42 3.60 -0.81 -9.34
C ILE A 42 3.73 0.34 -8.34
N THR A 43 3.63 0.08 -7.04
CA THR A 43 3.85 1.08 -6.00
C THR A 43 5.25 1.65 -6.08
N ILE A 44 6.26 0.81 -6.30
CA ILE A 44 7.65 1.25 -6.43
C ILE A 44 7.81 2.20 -7.62
N VAL A 45 7.22 1.82 -8.76
CA VAL A 45 7.27 2.64 -9.99
C VAL A 45 6.55 3.97 -9.79
N ASN A 46 5.39 3.96 -9.16
CA ASN A 46 4.60 5.16 -8.93
C ASN A 46 5.29 6.12 -7.95
N ILE A 47 5.91 5.61 -6.90
CA ILE A 47 6.68 6.44 -5.97
C ILE A 47 7.83 7.12 -6.72
N ASP A 48 8.60 6.38 -7.51
CA ASP A 48 9.68 6.93 -8.30
C ASP A 48 9.18 8.02 -9.25
N TYR A 49 8.13 7.72 -10.00
CA TYR A 49 7.57 8.66 -11.00
C TYR A 49 7.09 9.97 -10.36
N ILE A 50 6.33 9.87 -9.27
CA ILE A 50 5.76 11.04 -8.61
C ILE A 50 6.85 11.85 -7.90
N SER A 51 7.84 11.19 -7.30
CA SER A 51 8.93 11.86 -6.58
C SER A 51 9.90 12.60 -7.48
N ARG A 52 9.92 12.31 -8.80
CA ARG A 52 10.76 13.05 -9.76
C ARG A 52 10.43 14.54 -9.81
N LYS A 53 9.24 14.93 -9.36
CA LYS A 53 8.81 16.33 -9.31
C LYS A 53 9.38 17.08 -8.12
N VAL A 54 10.01 16.38 -7.19
CA VAL A 54 10.68 16.94 -6.00
C VAL A 54 12.11 16.39 -5.95
N GLU A 55 13.07 17.23 -5.55
CA GLU A 55 14.46 16.83 -5.43
C GLU A 55 14.67 16.08 -4.10
N ALA A 56 14.21 14.83 -4.06
CA ALA A 56 14.38 13.97 -2.89
C ALA A 56 15.24 12.76 -3.24
N ASP A 57 16.11 12.33 -2.33
CA ASP A 57 16.81 11.05 -2.47
C ASP A 57 15.84 9.92 -2.19
N ILE A 58 15.22 9.45 -3.26
CA ILE A 58 14.20 8.41 -3.22
C ILE A 58 14.81 7.02 -3.09
N CYS A 59 16.07 6.85 -3.47
CA CYS A 59 16.69 5.53 -3.52
C CYS A 59 16.71 4.84 -2.16
N ALA A 60 17.12 5.55 -1.11
CA ALA A 60 17.13 5.02 0.25
C ALA A 60 15.72 4.63 0.73
N TYR A 61 14.71 5.42 0.36
CA TYR A 61 13.31 5.15 0.67
C TYR A 61 12.84 3.85 0.01
N LEU A 62 13.12 3.69 -1.28
CA LEU A 62 12.74 2.48 -2.03
C LEU A 62 13.49 1.24 -1.52
N GLN A 63 14.75 1.39 -1.14
CA GLN A 63 15.53 0.30 -0.53
C GLN A 63 14.93 -0.13 0.82
N MET A 64 14.45 0.81 1.61
CA MET A 64 13.77 0.51 2.88
C MET A 64 12.50 -0.31 2.63
N ILE A 65 11.71 0.07 1.64
CA ILE A 65 10.50 -0.68 1.28
C ILE A 65 10.88 -2.10 0.85
N GLU A 66 11.86 -2.25 -0.03
CA GLU A 66 12.33 -3.57 -0.49
C GLU A 66 12.80 -4.45 0.67
N LYS A 67 13.51 -3.86 1.62
CA LYS A 67 14.06 -4.61 2.76
C LYS A 67 12.97 -5.14 3.71
N HIS A 68 11.89 -4.40 3.90
CA HIS A 68 10.91 -4.70 4.96
C HIS A 68 9.55 -5.17 4.47
N PHE A 69 9.24 -5.02 3.18
CA PHE A 69 7.97 -5.41 2.60
C PHE A 69 8.14 -6.54 1.59
N SER A 70 7.11 -7.38 1.50
CA SER A 70 6.98 -8.33 0.38
C SER A 70 6.46 -7.57 -0.83
N ILE A 71 7.25 -7.53 -1.90
CA ILE A 71 6.85 -6.88 -3.14
C ILE A 71 6.26 -7.94 -4.08
N VAL A 72 5.02 -7.72 -4.52
CA VAL A 72 4.28 -8.67 -5.36
C VAL A 72 3.86 -8.02 -6.67
N GLY A 73 3.83 -8.81 -7.74
CA GLY A 73 3.45 -8.34 -9.06
C GLY A 73 2.26 -9.10 -9.63
N ALA A 74 1.57 -8.47 -10.56
CA ALA A 74 0.40 -9.03 -11.20
C ALA A 74 0.79 -9.84 -12.44
N ASP A 75 0.41 -11.11 -12.47
CA ASP A 75 0.47 -11.96 -13.66
C ASP A 75 -0.84 -11.86 -14.45
N ASN A 76 -0.96 -12.66 -15.51
CA ASN A 76 -2.16 -12.68 -16.35
C ASN A 76 -3.42 -13.01 -15.55
N ASN A 77 -3.33 -13.93 -14.59
CA ASN A 77 -4.47 -14.34 -13.78
C ASN A 77 -4.96 -13.19 -12.88
N ILE A 78 -4.05 -12.46 -12.26
CA ILE A 78 -4.39 -11.31 -11.44
C ILE A 78 -5.03 -10.20 -12.28
N ILE A 79 -4.45 -9.90 -13.44
CA ILE A 79 -5.00 -8.89 -14.37
C ILE A 79 -6.40 -9.28 -14.81
N LYS A 80 -6.62 -10.56 -15.16
CA LYS A 80 -7.95 -11.05 -15.54
C LYS A 80 -8.98 -10.82 -14.43
N LYS A 81 -8.64 -11.12 -13.19
CA LYS A 81 -9.50 -10.90 -12.04
C LYS A 81 -9.77 -9.41 -11.82
N ALA A 82 -8.75 -8.58 -11.94
CA ALA A 82 -8.86 -7.13 -11.77
C ALA A 82 -9.81 -6.52 -12.82
N LEU A 83 -9.70 -6.96 -14.08
CA LEU A 83 -10.56 -6.48 -15.16
C LEU A 83 -12.02 -6.94 -15.01
N ALA A 84 -12.26 -8.02 -14.29
CA ALA A 84 -13.61 -8.54 -14.05
C ALA A 84 -14.35 -7.78 -12.94
N LEU A 85 -13.66 -6.97 -12.13
CA LEU A 85 -14.27 -6.18 -11.08
C LEU A 85 -15.09 -5.03 -11.66
N LYS A 86 -16.25 -4.77 -11.05
CA LYS A 86 -17.14 -3.67 -11.46
C LYS A 86 -16.67 -2.35 -10.83
N ASN A 87 -15.46 -1.93 -11.15
CA ASN A 87 -14.85 -0.70 -10.67
C ASN A 87 -13.93 -0.17 -11.76
N LYS A 88 -13.93 1.15 -11.97
CA LYS A 88 -13.23 1.78 -13.09
C LYS A 88 -11.73 1.95 -12.88
N ASP A 89 -11.28 2.00 -11.62
CA ASP A 89 -9.87 2.21 -11.32
C ASP A 89 -9.11 0.89 -11.38
N ILE A 90 -8.39 0.69 -12.49
CA ILE A 90 -7.66 -0.57 -12.72
C ILE A 90 -6.50 -0.75 -11.75
N GLU A 91 -5.83 0.32 -11.34
CA GLU A 91 -4.75 0.23 -10.36
C GLU A 91 -5.27 -0.30 -9.03
N ASP A 92 -6.38 0.26 -8.54
CA ASP A 92 -7.02 -0.21 -7.31
C ASP A 92 -7.48 -1.67 -7.43
N ASN A 93 -8.03 -2.03 -8.60
CA ASN A 93 -8.47 -3.40 -8.86
C ASN A 93 -7.31 -4.40 -8.84
N ILE A 94 -6.17 -4.02 -9.38
CA ILE A 94 -4.95 -4.85 -9.36
C ILE A 94 -4.47 -5.01 -7.91
N GLN A 95 -4.40 -3.93 -7.17
CA GLN A 95 -3.96 -3.97 -5.78
C GLN A 95 -4.89 -4.83 -4.91
N TYR A 96 -6.21 -4.65 -5.08
CA TYR A 96 -7.19 -5.48 -4.39
C TYR A 96 -7.01 -6.96 -4.71
N SER A 97 -6.85 -7.30 -5.99
CA SER A 97 -6.68 -8.68 -6.44
C SER A 97 -5.38 -9.30 -5.92
N LEU A 98 -4.31 -8.51 -5.83
CA LEU A 98 -3.05 -8.95 -5.23
C LEU A 98 -3.21 -9.19 -3.73
N ALA A 99 -3.89 -8.30 -3.03
CA ALA A 99 -4.12 -8.46 -1.59
C ALA A 99 -4.91 -9.73 -1.29
N LEU A 100 -5.95 -10.03 -2.08
CA LEU A 100 -6.69 -11.29 -1.98
C LEU A 100 -5.81 -12.51 -2.25
N ASN A 101 -5.04 -12.47 -3.33
CA ASN A 101 -4.19 -13.58 -3.74
C ASN A 101 -3.11 -13.91 -2.70
N LYS A 102 -2.62 -12.89 -2.00
CA LYS A 102 -1.60 -13.06 -0.96
C LYS A 102 -2.18 -13.26 0.43
N ASN A 103 -3.48 -13.44 0.55
CA ASN A 103 -4.18 -13.68 1.82
C ASN A 103 -3.92 -12.57 2.84
N CYS A 104 -3.91 -11.32 2.40
CA CYS A 104 -3.80 -10.19 3.31
C CYS A 104 -5.06 -10.04 4.14
N ASP A 105 -4.89 -9.67 5.41
CA ASP A 105 -6.00 -9.49 6.35
C ASP A 105 -6.75 -8.18 6.12
N CYS A 106 -6.03 -7.16 5.64
CA CYS A 106 -6.63 -5.86 5.32
C CYS A 106 -5.80 -5.09 4.31
N ILE A 107 -6.40 -4.02 3.78
CA ILE A 107 -5.75 -3.05 2.91
C ILE A 107 -5.73 -1.71 3.65
N ILE A 108 -4.59 -1.03 3.63
CA ILE A 108 -4.46 0.32 4.18
C ILE A 108 -4.33 1.30 3.02
N THR A 109 -5.29 2.21 2.91
CA THR A 109 -5.33 3.23 1.87
C THR A 109 -6.06 4.46 2.38
N ASN A 110 -5.63 5.64 1.94
CA ASN A 110 -6.35 6.89 2.20
C ASN A 110 -7.26 7.30 1.04
N ASP A 111 -7.34 6.48 0.01
CA ASP A 111 -8.28 6.67 -1.09
C ASP A 111 -9.67 6.18 -0.68
N LYS A 112 -10.60 7.11 -0.44
CA LYS A 112 -11.98 6.79 -0.06
C LYS A 112 -12.75 6.04 -1.15
N GLY A 113 -12.31 6.15 -2.40
CA GLY A 113 -12.90 5.45 -3.53
C GLY A 113 -12.33 4.06 -3.77
N PHE A 114 -11.41 3.59 -2.92
CA PHE A 114 -10.80 2.28 -3.10
C PHE A 114 -11.86 1.17 -3.01
N TYR A 115 -11.77 0.22 -3.94
CA TYR A 115 -12.72 -0.89 -3.99
C TYR A 115 -12.62 -1.74 -2.72
N ALA A 116 -13.68 -1.78 -1.95
CA ALA A 116 -13.79 -2.57 -0.72
C ALA A 116 -14.70 -3.76 -0.98
N GLY A 117 -14.10 -4.90 -1.35
CA GLY A 117 -14.81 -6.16 -1.56
C GLY A 117 -14.80 -7.01 -0.29
N ASP A 118 -14.15 -8.16 -0.36
CA ASP A 118 -14.13 -9.13 0.74
C ASP A 118 -13.04 -8.86 1.78
N ILE A 119 -12.16 -7.87 1.56
CA ILE A 119 -11.11 -7.51 2.50
C ILE A 119 -11.49 -6.21 3.21
N GLU A 120 -11.22 -6.12 4.51
CA GLU A 120 -11.37 -4.87 5.25
C GLU A 120 -10.40 -3.82 4.73
N VAL A 121 -10.88 -2.58 4.61
CA VAL A 121 -10.09 -1.44 4.15
C VAL A 121 -10.07 -0.39 5.26
N PHE A 122 -8.87 0.06 5.62
CA PHE A 122 -8.66 1.07 6.65
C PHE A 122 -7.90 2.25 6.06
N SER A 123 -8.22 3.46 6.52
CA SER A 123 -7.30 4.59 6.37
C SER A 123 -6.11 4.40 7.31
N ASN A 124 -5.06 5.21 7.11
CA ASN A 124 -3.91 5.19 8.01
C ASN A 124 -4.30 5.48 9.46
N VAL A 125 -5.17 6.47 9.69
CA VAL A 125 -5.63 6.84 11.04
C VAL A 125 -6.48 5.73 11.65
N GLU A 126 -7.42 5.17 10.90
CA GLU A 126 -8.26 4.07 11.37
C GLU A 126 -7.43 2.85 11.79
N PHE A 127 -6.45 2.47 10.98
CA PHE A 127 -5.57 1.35 11.29
C PHE A 127 -4.70 1.64 12.52
N PHE A 128 -4.12 2.85 12.57
CA PHE A 128 -3.31 3.27 13.71
C PHE A 128 -4.10 3.21 15.01
N GLU A 129 -5.31 3.76 15.04
CA GLU A 129 -6.15 3.78 16.24
C GLU A 129 -6.57 2.37 16.68
N LYS A 130 -6.85 1.49 15.73
CA LYS A 130 -7.33 0.14 16.05
C LYS A 130 -6.22 -0.81 16.47
N TYR A 131 -5.03 -0.75 15.87
CA TYR A 131 -4.03 -1.78 16.00
C TYR A 131 -2.69 -1.33 16.61
N ILE A 132 -2.39 -0.05 16.63
CA ILE A 132 -1.09 0.46 17.09
C ILE A 132 -1.22 1.24 18.38
N LEU A 133 -2.23 2.09 18.47
CA LEU A 133 -2.47 2.94 19.65
C LEU A 133 -2.81 2.12 20.89
#